data_eab6d9f9b071fb744d03f25b8e59dec3
#
_entry.id   eab6d9f9b071fb744d03f25b8e59dec3
#
_cell.length_a   1.000
_cell.length_b   1.000
_cell.length_c   1.000
_cell.angle_alpha   90.00
_cell.angle_beta   90.00
_cell.angle_gamma   90.00
#
_symmetry.space_group_name_H-M   'P 1'
#
loop_
_entity.id
_entity.type
_entity.pdbx_description
1 polymer ?
#
loop_
_entity_poly.entity_id
_entity_poly.type
_entity_poly.pdbx_seq_one_letter_code
_entity_poly.pdbx_strand_id
1 'polypeptide(L)'
;MEQVHHLTTRNDNFLCIPPLYHTGAKFHWMGSLVAGSKAVLLKGSKPRDILNAVSNELCTIVWLLVPWAQDILDELESGSINLQDLNLSQWRLMHIGAQPVPPSLIKRWHRFFPNHQYDTNYGLSESTGPGCVHLGINHTDKIGAIGLPGYRWQAKIVDSNFNPVPVGNVGELAVKGPGVMSCYYNDPAATAEVLKDGWLLTGDMAKQDTEHFIYLVDRKKEEKGVSR
;
A
#
# COMPACT_ATOMS: atom_id res chain seq x y z
N MET A 1 -0.19 11.86 -3.23
CA MET A 1 -0.70 10.79 -2.37
C MET A 1 -1.04 11.32 -0.99
N GLU A 2 -0.08 11.75 -0.20
CA GLU A 2 -0.30 12.15 1.20
C GLU A 2 -1.47 13.13 1.40
N GLN A 3 -1.49 14.22 0.66
CA GLN A 3 -2.54 15.24 0.79
C GLN A 3 -3.89 14.84 0.19
N VAL A 4 -3.91 13.98 -0.84
CA VAL A 4 -5.15 13.62 -1.56
C VAL A 4 -5.81 12.38 -0.99
N HIS A 5 -5.04 11.35 -0.64
CA HIS A 5 -5.56 10.06 -0.20
C HIS A 5 -5.53 9.88 1.32
N HIS A 6 -4.44 10.30 1.97
CA HIS A 6 -4.32 10.24 3.43
C HIS A 6 -4.84 11.50 4.13
N LEU A 7 -5.17 12.54 3.38
CA LEU A 7 -5.54 13.87 3.90
C LEU A 7 -4.52 14.40 4.90
N THR A 8 -3.23 14.14 4.62
CA THR A 8 -2.12 14.56 5.46
C THR A 8 -1.98 16.09 5.44
N THR A 9 -1.89 16.67 6.61
CA THR A 9 -1.69 18.10 6.85
C THR A 9 -0.39 18.34 7.58
N ARG A 10 0.01 19.60 7.74
CA ARG A 10 1.17 19.99 8.55
C ARG A 10 1.07 19.62 10.04
N ASN A 11 -0.14 19.31 10.52
CA ASN A 11 -0.38 18.91 11.90
C ASN A 11 -0.26 17.39 12.11
N ASP A 12 -0.03 16.64 11.05
CA ASP A 12 0.15 15.18 11.14
C ASP A 12 1.60 14.80 11.46
N ASN A 13 1.74 13.66 12.13
CA ASN A 13 3.01 13.01 12.40
C ASN A 13 2.96 11.61 11.78
N PHE A 14 3.79 11.38 10.78
CA PHE A 14 3.84 10.11 10.05
C PHE A 14 4.91 9.19 10.64
N LEU A 15 4.55 7.98 11.07
CA LEU A 15 5.50 6.95 11.47
C LEU A 15 5.88 6.07 10.28
N CYS A 16 7.15 6.14 9.89
CA CYS A 16 7.74 5.32 8.84
C CYS A 16 8.67 4.27 9.46
N ILE A 17 8.31 3.00 9.31
CA ILE A 17 9.03 1.86 9.91
C ILE A 17 9.95 1.18 8.90
N PRO A 18 9.52 0.93 7.62
CA PRO A 18 10.36 0.26 6.65
C PRO A 18 11.63 1.05 6.34
N PRO A 19 12.74 0.37 6.02
CA PRO A 19 14.00 1.03 5.69
C PRO A 19 13.87 2.00 4.51
N LEU A 20 14.58 3.13 4.57
CA LEU A 20 14.52 4.17 3.51
C LEU A 20 15.09 3.74 2.14
N TYR A 21 15.72 2.59 2.02
CA TYR A 21 16.02 2.03 0.70
C TYR A 21 14.78 1.43 0.00
N HIS A 22 13.70 1.12 0.76
CA HIS A 22 12.42 0.70 0.22
C HIS A 22 11.70 1.90 -0.43
N THR A 23 11.22 1.74 -1.66
CA THR A 23 10.59 2.83 -2.43
C THR A 23 9.39 3.44 -1.69
N GLY A 24 8.52 2.61 -1.11
CA GLY A 24 7.38 3.09 -0.34
C GLY A 24 7.77 3.91 0.88
N ALA A 25 8.84 3.51 1.61
CA ALA A 25 9.33 4.28 2.75
C ALA A 25 9.80 5.68 2.32
N LYS A 26 10.60 5.75 1.26
CA LYS A 26 11.04 7.04 0.69
C LYS A 26 9.86 7.90 0.26
N PHE A 27 8.88 7.28 -0.39
CA PHE A 27 7.71 7.98 -0.91
C PHE A 27 6.93 8.66 0.23
N HIS A 28 6.61 7.93 1.30
CA HIS A 28 5.89 8.48 2.45
C HIS A 28 6.71 9.51 3.23
N TRP A 29 8.01 9.25 3.40
CA TRP A 29 8.91 10.20 4.05
C TRP A 29 8.99 11.53 3.26
N MET A 30 9.23 11.46 1.95
CA MET A 30 9.25 12.65 1.10
C MET A 30 7.87 13.32 1.04
N GLY A 31 6.80 12.54 0.97
CA GLY A 31 5.42 13.03 1.01
C GLY A 31 5.11 13.82 2.27
N SER A 32 5.62 13.38 3.42
CA SER A 32 5.50 14.11 4.68
C SER A 32 6.22 15.47 4.62
N LEU A 33 7.41 15.53 4.04
CA LEU A 33 8.13 16.78 3.84
C LEU A 33 7.36 17.75 2.94
N VAL A 34 6.78 17.25 1.85
CA VAL A 34 5.95 18.07 0.93
C VAL A 34 4.67 18.55 1.62
N ALA A 35 4.06 17.74 2.47
CA ALA A 35 2.89 18.13 3.25
C ALA A 35 3.23 19.09 4.40
N GLY A 36 4.51 19.28 4.73
CA GLY A 36 4.96 20.05 5.88
C GLY A 36 4.69 19.37 7.22
N SER A 37 4.47 18.06 7.21
CA SER A 37 4.22 17.25 8.41
C SER A 37 5.51 16.72 9.01
N LYS A 38 5.47 16.30 10.29
CA LYS A 38 6.56 15.58 10.93
C LYS A 38 6.64 14.16 10.37
N ALA A 39 7.85 13.65 10.12
CA ALA A 39 8.11 12.25 9.83
C ALA A 39 8.99 11.65 10.93
N VAL A 40 8.53 10.56 11.52
CA VAL A 40 9.26 9.78 12.53
C VAL A 40 9.78 8.52 11.87
N LEU A 41 11.08 8.30 11.93
CA LEU A 41 11.73 7.10 11.40
C LEU A 41 12.00 6.14 12.55
N LEU A 42 11.37 4.98 12.55
CA LEU A 42 11.57 3.94 13.54
C LEU A 42 12.47 2.84 13.00
N LYS A 43 13.52 2.50 13.73
CA LYS A 43 14.35 1.33 13.45
C LYS A 43 13.79 0.12 14.19
N GLY A 44 13.29 -0.85 13.45
CA GLY A 44 12.74 -2.08 14.01
C GLY A 44 11.21 -2.11 13.91
N SER A 45 10.66 -3.30 14.11
CA SER A 45 9.24 -3.56 13.87
C SER A 45 8.55 -4.33 15.00
N LYS A 46 9.16 -4.37 16.20
CA LYS A 46 8.53 -5.03 17.35
C LYS A 46 7.26 -4.29 17.75
N PRO A 47 6.15 -4.98 18.03
CA PRO A 47 4.87 -4.37 18.40
C PRO A 47 4.98 -3.28 19.45
N ARG A 48 5.68 -3.57 20.55
CA ARG A 48 5.88 -2.62 21.66
C ARG A 48 6.64 -1.36 21.22
N ASP A 49 7.67 -1.50 20.37
CA ASP A 49 8.47 -0.36 19.92
C ASP A 49 7.62 0.53 18.98
N ILE A 50 6.81 -0.08 18.12
CA ILE A 50 5.86 0.64 17.23
C ILE A 50 4.87 1.44 18.07
N LEU A 51 4.18 0.79 19.00
CA LEU A 51 3.15 1.43 19.81
C LEU A 51 3.73 2.50 20.74
N ASN A 52 4.93 2.28 21.30
CA ASN A 52 5.65 3.29 22.09
C ASN A 52 6.05 4.50 21.22
N ALA A 53 6.51 4.27 19.99
CA ALA A 53 6.83 5.38 19.08
C ALA A 53 5.58 6.19 18.72
N VAL A 54 4.44 5.52 18.46
CA VAL A 54 3.15 6.21 18.23
C VAL A 54 2.76 7.06 19.42
N SER A 55 2.86 6.50 20.64
CA SER A 55 2.49 7.17 21.89
C SER A 55 3.40 8.36 22.20
N ASN A 56 4.72 8.16 22.15
CA ASN A 56 5.71 9.16 22.58
C ASN A 56 5.89 10.28 21.57
N GLU A 57 5.83 9.96 20.27
CA GLU A 57 6.01 10.91 19.17
C GLU A 57 4.69 11.51 18.68
N LEU A 58 3.58 11.10 19.30
CA LEU A 58 2.21 11.51 18.93
C LEU A 58 1.92 11.29 17.45
N CYS A 59 2.24 10.10 16.93
CA CYS A 59 2.02 9.79 15.53
C CYS A 59 0.53 9.69 15.21
N THR A 60 0.12 10.30 14.11
CA THR A 60 -1.28 10.36 13.66
C THR A 60 -1.54 9.39 12.51
N ILE A 61 -0.51 9.07 11.74
CA ILE A 61 -0.54 8.14 10.61
C ILE A 61 0.60 7.15 10.78
N VAL A 62 0.30 5.87 10.63
CA VAL A 62 1.31 4.80 10.72
C VAL A 62 1.23 3.92 9.49
N TRP A 63 2.36 3.70 8.81
CA TRP A 63 2.44 2.70 7.77
C TRP A 63 2.91 1.36 8.33
N LEU A 64 2.03 0.36 8.25
CA LEU A 64 2.29 -1.00 8.68
C LEU A 64 2.41 -1.95 7.48
N LEU A 65 3.21 -2.98 7.65
CA LEU A 65 3.10 -4.20 6.84
C LEU A 65 2.10 -5.15 7.51
N VAL A 66 1.49 -6.03 6.71
CA VAL A 66 0.52 -7.02 7.21
C VAL A 66 1.06 -7.85 8.39
N PRO A 67 2.30 -8.41 8.37
CA PRO A 67 2.84 -9.12 9.51
C PRO A 67 2.93 -8.27 10.79
N TRP A 68 3.35 -7.02 10.69
CA TRP A 68 3.47 -6.15 11.87
C TRP A 68 2.12 -5.81 12.49
N ALA A 69 1.10 -5.63 11.66
CA ALA A 69 -0.26 -5.45 12.16
C ALA A 69 -0.79 -6.73 12.85
N GLN A 70 -0.45 -7.91 12.32
CA GLN A 70 -0.76 -9.19 12.96
C GLN A 70 -0.05 -9.34 14.31
N ASP A 71 1.26 -9.11 14.36
CA ASP A 71 2.04 -9.21 15.59
C ASP A 71 1.51 -8.26 16.68
N ILE A 72 1.13 -7.02 16.30
CA ILE A 72 0.50 -6.08 17.24
C ILE A 72 -0.80 -6.66 17.80
N LEU A 73 -1.67 -7.20 16.94
CA LEU A 73 -2.94 -7.77 17.37
C LEU A 73 -2.74 -8.99 18.26
N ASP A 74 -1.78 -9.85 17.98
CA ASP A 74 -1.50 -11.04 18.76
C ASP A 74 -0.99 -10.68 20.16
N GLU A 75 -0.15 -9.63 20.31
CA GLU A 75 0.28 -9.12 21.62
C GLU A 75 -0.85 -8.43 22.40
N LEU A 76 -1.78 -7.75 21.72
CA LEU A 76 -2.96 -7.16 22.35
C LEU A 76 -3.96 -8.24 22.80
N GLU A 77 -4.21 -9.26 21.98
CA GLU A 77 -5.11 -10.37 22.29
C GLU A 77 -4.58 -11.24 23.42
N SER A 78 -3.26 -11.43 23.51
CA SER A 78 -2.63 -12.16 24.62
C SER A 78 -2.55 -11.35 25.92
N GLY A 79 -2.84 -10.06 25.89
CA GLY A 79 -2.68 -9.16 27.04
C GLY A 79 -1.22 -8.78 27.37
N SER A 80 -0.27 -9.12 26.48
CA SER A 80 1.16 -8.73 26.65
C SER A 80 1.35 -7.23 26.56
N ILE A 81 0.48 -6.54 25.85
CA ILE A 81 0.44 -5.07 25.75
C ILE A 81 -0.93 -4.58 26.21
N ASN A 82 -0.93 -3.60 27.12
CA ASN A 82 -2.14 -2.92 27.55
C ASN A 82 -2.23 -1.54 26.89
N LEU A 83 -3.29 -1.31 26.12
CA LEU A 83 -3.50 -0.02 25.44
C LEU A 83 -3.73 1.15 26.39
N GLN A 84 -4.18 0.90 27.62
CA GLN A 84 -4.41 1.94 28.62
C GLN A 84 -3.10 2.62 29.10
N ASP A 85 -1.96 1.97 28.91
CA ASP A 85 -0.64 2.50 29.26
C ASP A 85 -0.06 3.42 28.17
N LEU A 86 -0.78 3.61 27.05
CA LEU A 86 -0.31 4.28 25.85
C LEU A 86 -1.24 5.43 25.44
N ASN A 87 -0.66 6.53 25.00
CA ASN A 87 -1.41 7.63 24.42
C ASN A 87 -1.53 7.44 22.89
N LEU A 88 -2.62 6.84 22.44
CA LEU A 88 -2.87 6.53 21.03
C LEU A 88 -4.07 7.28 20.45
N SER A 89 -4.69 8.19 21.22
CA SER A 89 -5.93 8.88 20.82
C SER A 89 -5.78 9.74 19.55
N GLN A 90 -4.57 10.23 19.28
CA GLN A 90 -4.25 11.02 18.09
C GLN A 90 -4.02 10.17 16.83
N TRP A 91 -3.79 8.85 16.98
CA TRP A 91 -3.59 7.96 15.84
C TRP A 91 -4.90 7.76 15.08
N ARG A 92 -5.01 8.39 13.93
CA ARG A 92 -6.24 8.41 13.13
C ARG A 92 -6.24 7.43 11.97
N LEU A 93 -5.07 7.16 11.37
CA LEU A 93 -4.98 6.37 10.15
C LEU A 93 -3.97 5.23 10.28
N MET A 94 -4.46 4.01 10.11
CA MET A 94 -3.64 2.86 9.81
C MET A 94 -3.55 2.72 8.28
N HIS A 95 -2.39 3.07 7.73
CA HIS A 95 -2.06 2.77 6.36
C HIS A 95 -1.33 1.44 6.30
N ILE A 96 -1.80 0.50 5.49
CA ILE A 96 -1.25 -0.85 5.40
C ILE A 96 -1.09 -1.24 3.93
N GLY A 97 0.04 -1.85 3.59
CA GLY A 97 0.32 -2.16 2.18
C GLY A 97 1.49 -3.11 1.99
N ALA A 98 2.07 -3.06 0.80
CA ALA A 98 3.16 -3.90 0.28
C ALA A 98 2.82 -5.39 0.09
N GLN A 99 1.61 -5.81 0.43
CA GLN A 99 1.06 -7.15 0.16
C GLN A 99 -0.48 -7.14 0.29
N PRO A 100 -1.19 -8.16 -0.23
CA PRO A 100 -2.64 -8.26 -0.07
C PRO A 100 -3.05 -8.21 1.40
N VAL A 101 -4.03 -7.38 1.72
CA VAL A 101 -4.53 -7.18 3.10
C VAL A 101 -5.76 -8.05 3.33
N PRO A 102 -5.69 -9.04 4.23
CA PRO A 102 -6.85 -9.87 4.54
C PRO A 102 -7.97 -9.07 5.20
N PRO A 103 -9.23 -9.16 4.73
CA PRO A 103 -10.36 -8.50 5.39
C PRO A 103 -10.52 -8.85 6.87
N SER A 104 -10.15 -10.08 7.25
CA SER A 104 -10.16 -10.54 8.64
C SER A 104 -9.22 -9.75 9.54
N LEU A 105 -8.06 -9.34 9.01
CA LEU A 105 -7.10 -8.51 9.75
C LEU A 105 -7.70 -7.16 10.12
N ILE A 106 -8.36 -6.50 9.17
CA ILE A 106 -8.98 -5.19 9.41
C ILE A 106 -10.15 -5.31 10.41
N LYS A 107 -10.93 -6.41 10.33
CA LYS A 107 -11.99 -6.69 11.32
C LYS A 107 -11.43 -6.90 12.73
N ARG A 108 -10.29 -7.61 12.87
CA ARG A 108 -9.60 -7.76 14.17
C ARG A 108 -9.08 -6.41 14.65
N TRP A 109 -8.46 -5.62 13.76
CA TRP A 109 -7.93 -4.30 14.08
C TRP A 109 -8.98 -3.37 14.68
N HIS A 110 -10.15 -3.30 14.07
CA HIS A 110 -11.24 -2.44 14.54
C HIS A 110 -11.84 -2.85 15.91
N ARG A 111 -11.52 -4.03 16.44
CA ARG A 111 -11.92 -4.39 17.83
C ARG A 111 -11.11 -3.61 18.87
N PHE A 112 -9.83 -3.34 18.57
CA PHE A 112 -8.94 -2.58 19.45
C PHE A 112 -8.91 -1.10 19.11
N PHE A 113 -9.08 -0.77 17.85
CA PHE A 113 -8.99 0.58 17.29
C PHE A 113 -10.23 0.93 16.46
N PRO A 114 -11.41 1.06 17.09
CA PRO A 114 -12.68 1.24 16.35
C PRO A 114 -12.78 2.55 15.58
N ASN A 115 -12.00 3.56 15.98
CA ASN A 115 -12.01 4.89 15.36
C ASN A 115 -10.91 5.09 14.31
N HIS A 116 -10.03 4.09 14.11
CA HIS A 116 -9.00 4.22 13.10
C HIS A 116 -9.58 4.15 11.70
N GLN A 117 -9.16 5.10 10.87
CA GLN A 117 -9.33 4.99 9.43
C GLN A 117 -8.38 3.91 8.89
N TYR A 118 -8.81 3.27 7.83
CA TYR A 118 -8.02 2.28 7.10
C TYR A 118 -7.81 2.75 5.67
N ASP A 119 -6.60 2.64 5.19
CA ASP A 119 -6.25 2.82 3.79
C ASP A 119 -5.23 1.78 3.35
N THR A 120 -5.25 1.46 2.08
CA THR A 120 -4.22 0.67 1.41
C THR A 120 -3.93 1.25 0.04
N ASN A 121 -2.72 0.98 -0.44
CA ASN A 121 -2.32 1.35 -1.78
C ASN A 121 -1.56 0.23 -2.47
N TYR A 122 -1.47 0.33 -3.78
CA TYR A 122 -0.72 -0.57 -4.62
C TYR A 122 0.26 0.22 -5.49
N GLY A 123 1.41 -0.36 -5.68
CA GLY A 123 2.45 0.10 -6.58
C GLY A 123 3.68 -0.78 -6.53
N LEU A 124 4.60 -0.51 -7.43
CA LEU A 124 5.85 -1.24 -7.65
C LEU A 124 7.01 -0.25 -7.67
N SER A 125 8.25 -0.74 -7.56
CA SER A 125 9.43 0.10 -7.79
C SER A 125 9.43 0.69 -9.19
N GLU A 126 8.96 -0.07 -10.17
CA GLU A 126 8.80 0.30 -11.58
C GLU A 126 7.76 1.41 -11.79
N SER A 127 6.92 1.66 -10.82
CA SER A 127 5.93 2.77 -10.81
C SER A 127 6.28 3.86 -9.79
N THR A 128 7.53 3.93 -9.34
CA THR A 128 8.03 4.87 -8.32
C THR A 128 7.31 4.70 -6.97
N GLY A 129 6.92 3.47 -6.62
CA GLY A 129 6.30 3.13 -5.35
C GLY A 129 4.78 3.21 -5.34
N PRO A 130 4.19 3.43 -4.18
CA PRO A 130 2.77 3.31 -3.94
C PRO A 130 2.01 4.53 -4.47
N GLY A 131 1.59 4.53 -5.70
CA GLY A 131 0.89 5.69 -6.28
C GLY A 131 -0.11 5.32 -7.36
N CYS A 132 -0.11 4.05 -7.77
CA CYS A 132 -0.88 3.61 -8.91
C CYS A 132 -2.36 3.44 -8.59
N VAL A 133 -2.65 2.74 -7.49
CA VAL A 133 -4.02 2.39 -7.08
C VAL A 133 -4.16 2.63 -5.58
N HIS A 134 -5.28 3.21 -5.16
CA HIS A 134 -5.57 3.53 -3.76
C HIS A 134 -6.99 3.13 -3.40
N LEU A 135 -7.16 2.53 -2.22
CA LEU A 135 -8.50 2.30 -1.67
C LEU A 135 -9.11 3.61 -1.18
N GLY A 136 -8.34 4.38 -0.42
CA GLY A 136 -8.80 5.61 0.21
C GLY A 136 -9.60 5.37 1.50
N ILE A 137 -9.51 6.33 2.40
CA ILE A 137 -10.09 6.24 3.75
C ILE A 137 -11.63 6.20 3.78
N ASN A 138 -12.29 6.49 2.66
CA ASN A 138 -13.76 6.55 2.56
C ASN A 138 -14.40 5.26 2.03
N HIS A 139 -13.61 4.23 1.69
CA HIS A 139 -14.09 3.00 1.05
C HIS A 139 -13.94 1.77 1.94
N THR A 140 -14.35 1.89 3.20
CA THR A 140 -14.28 0.80 4.18
C THR A 140 -15.21 -0.38 3.87
N ASP A 141 -16.16 -0.20 2.98
CA ASP A 141 -17.03 -1.24 2.42
C ASP A 141 -16.31 -2.11 1.36
N LYS A 142 -15.18 -1.62 0.82
CA LYS A 142 -14.37 -2.30 -0.20
C LYS A 142 -13.09 -2.94 0.36
N ILE A 143 -13.07 -3.30 1.64
CA ILE A 143 -11.91 -3.98 2.26
C ILE A 143 -11.56 -5.25 1.47
N GLY A 144 -10.28 -5.38 1.10
CA GLY A 144 -9.78 -6.45 0.22
C GLY A 144 -9.48 -5.98 -1.20
N ALA A 145 -10.06 -4.86 -1.65
CA ALA A 145 -9.62 -4.19 -2.86
C ALA A 145 -8.34 -3.41 -2.61
N ILE A 146 -7.50 -3.27 -3.66
CA ILE A 146 -6.39 -2.30 -3.66
C ILE A 146 -6.88 -0.89 -4.04
N GLY A 147 -8.11 -0.77 -4.55
CA GLY A 147 -8.81 0.49 -4.77
C GLY A 147 -8.99 0.90 -6.22
N LEU A 148 -8.96 2.19 -6.46
CA LEU A 148 -9.12 2.85 -7.75
C LEU A 148 -7.80 3.48 -8.22
N PRO A 149 -7.64 3.76 -9.54
CA PRO A 149 -6.46 4.48 -10.02
C PRO A 149 -6.22 5.77 -9.24
N GLY A 150 -5.00 5.99 -8.80
CA GLY A 150 -4.59 7.18 -8.08
C GLY A 150 -4.64 8.45 -8.92
N TYR A 151 -4.39 9.60 -8.29
CA TYR A 151 -4.38 10.89 -8.99
C TYR A 151 -3.37 10.90 -10.15
N ARG A 152 -3.85 11.19 -11.36
CA ARG A 152 -3.10 11.14 -12.64
C ARG A 152 -2.64 9.74 -13.06
N TRP A 153 -3.16 8.70 -12.46
CA TRP A 153 -2.93 7.31 -12.86
C TRP A 153 -4.12 6.76 -13.65
N GLN A 154 -3.84 5.77 -14.46
CA GLN A 154 -4.81 4.93 -15.15
C GLN A 154 -4.48 3.48 -14.84
N ALA A 155 -5.49 2.64 -14.76
CA ALA A 155 -5.35 1.20 -14.61
C ALA A 155 -6.34 0.49 -15.51
N LYS A 156 -5.93 -0.66 -16.02
CA LYS A 156 -6.81 -1.58 -16.78
C LYS A 156 -6.38 -3.01 -16.51
N ILE A 157 -7.33 -3.93 -16.65
CA ILE A 157 -7.06 -5.36 -16.61
C ILE A 157 -7.02 -5.86 -18.05
N VAL A 158 -5.97 -6.58 -18.43
CA VAL A 158 -5.73 -6.98 -19.82
C VAL A 158 -5.49 -8.48 -19.98
N ASP A 159 -5.81 -9.00 -21.17
CA ASP A 159 -5.43 -10.34 -21.59
C ASP A 159 -3.97 -10.41 -22.10
N SER A 160 -3.53 -11.59 -22.53
CA SER A 160 -2.18 -11.81 -23.08
C SER A 160 -1.88 -11.00 -24.35
N ASN A 161 -2.92 -10.54 -25.08
CA ASN A 161 -2.79 -9.71 -26.26
C ASN A 161 -2.87 -8.20 -25.94
N PHE A 162 -2.89 -7.85 -24.64
CA PHE A 162 -3.03 -6.47 -24.17
C PHE A 162 -4.41 -5.83 -24.42
N ASN A 163 -5.42 -6.62 -24.71
CA ASN A 163 -6.80 -6.14 -24.82
C ASN A 163 -7.46 -6.07 -23.45
N PRO A 164 -8.26 -5.04 -23.15
CA PRO A 164 -9.03 -4.99 -21.90
C PRO A 164 -9.97 -6.19 -21.77
N VAL A 165 -10.01 -6.81 -20.59
CA VAL A 165 -10.98 -7.88 -20.29
C VAL A 165 -12.28 -7.29 -19.73
N PRO A 166 -13.41 -7.99 -19.88
CA PRO A 166 -14.67 -7.57 -19.27
C PRO A 166 -14.58 -7.46 -17.74
N VAL A 167 -15.39 -6.57 -17.16
CA VAL A 167 -15.52 -6.42 -15.71
C VAL A 167 -15.87 -7.77 -15.06
N GLY A 168 -15.22 -8.09 -13.96
CA GLY A 168 -15.34 -9.36 -13.25
C GLY A 168 -14.37 -10.44 -13.72
N ASN A 169 -13.83 -10.33 -14.93
CA ASN A 169 -12.84 -11.29 -15.45
C ASN A 169 -11.43 -10.99 -14.91
N VAL A 170 -10.65 -12.06 -14.75
CA VAL A 170 -9.26 -11.98 -14.33
C VAL A 170 -8.35 -11.73 -15.53
N GLY A 171 -7.41 -10.83 -15.38
CA GLY A 171 -6.34 -10.54 -16.34
C GLY A 171 -5.14 -9.91 -15.63
N GLU A 172 -4.13 -9.52 -16.39
CA GLU A 172 -2.97 -8.82 -15.85
C GLU A 172 -3.29 -7.35 -15.60
N LEU A 173 -2.92 -6.85 -14.43
CA LEU A 173 -3.03 -5.43 -14.13
C LEU A 173 -1.98 -4.64 -14.93
N ALA A 174 -2.43 -3.68 -15.69
CA ALA A 174 -1.59 -2.69 -16.36
C ALA A 174 -1.87 -1.29 -15.81
N VAL A 175 -0.82 -0.52 -15.53
CA VAL A 175 -0.91 0.84 -14.99
C VAL A 175 -0.16 1.83 -15.87
N LYS A 176 -0.67 3.07 -15.94
CA LYS A 176 -0.05 4.16 -16.67
C LYS A 176 -0.13 5.44 -15.85
N GLY A 177 0.97 6.14 -15.72
CA GLY A 177 1.03 7.38 -14.96
C GLY A 177 2.41 8.00 -14.91
N PRO A 178 2.55 9.16 -14.25
CA PRO A 178 3.79 9.94 -14.27
C PRO A 178 4.96 9.26 -13.53
N GLY A 179 4.68 8.26 -12.70
CA GLY A 179 5.68 7.52 -11.95
C GLY A 179 6.17 6.23 -12.63
N VAL A 180 5.65 5.88 -13.81
CA VAL A 180 6.14 4.71 -14.55
C VAL A 180 7.60 4.93 -14.94
N MET A 181 8.45 3.94 -14.68
CA MET A 181 9.87 3.97 -15.01
C MET A 181 10.13 4.20 -16.50
N SER A 182 11.28 4.76 -16.84
CA SER A 182 11.70 4.90 -18.23
C SER A 182 12.19 3.58 -18.81
N CYS A 183 12.94 2.79 -18.03
CA CYS A 183 13.48 1.49 -18.46
C CYS A 183 14.12 0.75 -17.26
N TYR A 184 14.41 -0.52 -17.43
CA TYR A 184 15.42 -1.21 -16.64
C TYR A 184 16.82 -0.84 -17.12
N TYR A 185 17.72 -0.56 -16.18
CA TYR A 185 19.08 -0.13 -16.50
C TYR A 185 19.84 -1.24 -17.24
N ASN A 186 20.38 -0.92 -18.42
CA ASN A 186 21.10 -1.85 -19.32
C ASN A 186 20.33 -3.13 -19.69
N ASP A 187 19.00 -3.14 -19.59
CA ASP A 187 18.18 -4.29 -19.97
C ASP A 187 17.00 -3.86 -20.85
N PRO A 188 17.24 -3.60 -22.15
CA PRO A 188 16.17 -3.24 -23.06
C PRO A 188 15.20 -4.38 -23.35
N ALA A 189 15.63 -5.65 -23.23
CA ALA A 189 14.78 -6.80 -23.44
C ALA A 189 13.72 -6.90 -22.33
N ALA A 190 14.14 -6.93 -21.07
CA ALA A 190 13.20 -6.92 -19.94
C ALA A 190 12.32 -5.65 -19.93
N THR A 191 12.85 -4.51 -20.38
CA THR A 191 12.05 -3.29 -20.52
C THR A 191 10.92 -3.45 -21.52
N ALA A 192 11.20 -4.04 -22.70
CA ALA A 192 10.20 -4.23 -23.75
C ALA A 192 9.12 -5.26 -23.36
N GLU A 193 9.42 -6.20 -22.46
CA GLU A 193 8.46 -7.16 -21.94
C GLU A 193 7.38 -6.51 -21.08
N VAL A 194 7.74 -5.49 -20.29
CA VAL A 194 6.83 -4.87 -19.30
C VAL A 194 6.30 -3.51 -19.72
N LEU A 195 6.96 -2.77 -20.61
CA LEU A 195 6.49 -1.46 -21.07
C LEU A 195 5.87 -1.54 -22.46
N LYS A 196 4.59 -1.17 -22.58
CA LYS A 196 3.85 -1.18 -23.83
C LYS A 196 3.00 0.09 -23.97
N ASP A 197 3.31 0.94 -24.93
CA ASP A 197 2.58 2.18 -25.23
C ASP A 197 2.39 3.11 -24.00
N GLY A 198 3.42 3.17 -23.16
CA GLY A 198 3.41 3.94 -21.91
C GLY A 198 2.65 3.29 -20.75
N TRP A 199 2.21 2.04 -20.91
CA TRP A 199 1.66 1.20 -19.86
C TRP A 199 2.74 0.28 -19.29
N LEU A 200 2.72 0.10 -18.00
CA LEU A 200 3.50 -0.89 -17.27
C LEU A 200 2.61 -2.12 -17.03
N LEU A 201 3.01 -3.26 -17.56
CA LEU A 201 2.48 -4.58 -17.19
C LEU A 201 3.10 -4.98 -15.85
N THR A 202 2.26 -5.19 -14.85
CA THR A 202 2.74 -5.32 -13.47
C THR A 202 3.17 -6.72 -13.08
N GLY A 203 2.78 -7.73 -13.86
CA GLY A 203 2.93 -9.13 -13.50
C GLY A 203 1.93 -9.60 -12.44
N ASP A 204 1.04 -8.73 -11.96
CA ASP A 204 0.02 -9.09 -10.97
C ASP A 204 -1.32 -9.33 -11.68
N MET A 205 -1.96 -10.46 -11.35
CA MET A 205 -3.29 -10.81 -11.84
C MET A 205 -4.35 -10.15 -10.97
N ALA A 206 -5.31 -9.51 -11.61
CA ALA A 206 -6.34 -8.75 -10.94
C ALA A 206 -7.70 -8.86 -11.66
N LYS A 207 -8.75 -8.42 -10.97
CA LYS A 207 -10.08 -8.21 -11.52
C LYS A 207 -10.67 -6.91 -11.02
N GLN A 208 -11.63 -6.36 -11.74
CA GLN A 208 -12.42 -5.20 -11.30
C GLN A 208 -13.84 -5.62 -10.96
N ASP A 209 -14.45 -4.96 -9.96
CA ASP A 209 -15.90 -5.05 -9.73
C ASP A 209 -16.67 -4.05 -10.61
N THR A 210 -17.99 -4.03 -10.49
CA THR A 210 -18.87 -3.14 -11.27
C THR A 210 -18.70 -1.64 -10.93
N GLU A 211 -18.07 -1.33 -9.82
CA GLU A 211 -17.71 0.03 -9.40
C GLU A 211 -16.24 0.36 -9.71
N HIS A 212 -15.58 -0.51 -10.49
CA HIS A 212 -14.19 -0.41 -10.93
C HIS A 212 -13.12 -0.53 -9.83
N PHE A 213 -13.48 -0.98 -8.61
CA PHE A 213 -12.48 -1.33 -7.62
C PHE A 213 -11.68 -2.55 -8.05
N ILE A 214 -10.36 -2.47 -7.87
CA ILE A 214 -9.41 -3.49 -8.31
C ILE A 214 -9.08 -4.41 -7.14
N TYR A 215 -9.12 -5.72 -7.40
CA TYR A 215 -8.77 -6.77 -6.46
C TYR A 215 -7.64 -7.60 -7.04
N LEU A 216 -6.55 -7.75 -6.30
CA LEU A 216 -5.48 -8.70 -6.68
C LEU A 216 -5.99 -10.13 -6.46
N VAL A 217 -5.64 -11.00 -7.39
CA VAL A 217 -6.04 -12.42 -7.36
C VAL A 217 -4.83 -13.30 -7.13
N ASP A 218 -3.75 -13.08 -7.89
CA ASP A 218 -2.52 -13.88 -7.84
C ASP A 218 -1.38 -13.07 -8.50
N ARG A 219 -0.18 -13.63 -8.48
CA ARG A 219 0.92 -13.17 -9.32
C ARG A 219 1.01 -14.05 -10.56
N LYS A 220 1.27 -13.44 -11.73
CA LYS A 220 1.50 -14.16 -12.96
C LYS A 220 2.67 -15.11 -12.75
N LYS A 221 2.45 -16.42 -12.96
CA LYS A 221 3.53 -17.41 -12.88
C LYS A 221 4.54 -17.07 -13.98
N GLU A 222 5.77 -16.79 -13.60
CA GLU A 222 6.88 -16.80 -14.56
C GLU A 222 6.92 -18.21 -15.17
N GLU A 223 6.73 -18.31 -16.48
CA GLU A 223 7.14 -19.51 -17.19
C GLU A 223 8.67 -19.60 -17.00
N LYS A 224 9.10 -20.43 -16.04
CA LYS A 224 10.52 -20.72 -15.88
C LYS A 224 11.02 -21.26 -17.21
N GLY A 225 11.61 -20.40 -18.00
CA GLY A 225 12.37 -20.79 -19.17
C GLY A 225 13.39 -21.81 -18.69
N VAL A 226 13.29 -23.02 -19.23
CA VAL A 226 14.30 -24.08 -19.02
C VAL A 226 15.63 -23.47 -19.45
N SER A 227 16.44 -23.08 -18.47
CA SER A 227 17.84 -22.70 -18.73
C SER A 227 18.54 -23.94 -19.27
N ARG A 228 18.93 -23.86 -20.54
CA ARG A 228 19.90 -24.80 -21.13
C ARG A 228 21.31 -24.40 -20.69
#